data_7610be09a799b2bfb602567b1e4e2ef6
#
_entry.id   7610be09a799b2bfb602567b1e4e2ef6
#
_cell.length_a   1.000
_cell.length_b   1.000
_cell.length_c   1.000
_cell.angle_alpha   90.00
_cell.angle_beta   90.00
_cell.angle_gamma   90.00
#
_symmetry.space_group_name_H-M   'P 1'
#
loop_
_entity.id
_entity.type
_entity.pdbx_description
1 polymer ?
#
loop_
_entity_poly.entity_id
_entity_poly.type
_entity_poly.pdbx_seq_one_letter_code
_entity_poly.pdbx_strand_id
1 'polypeptide(L)'
;MSGSGTPLRLFSPSGVVAQKALLSRAEKRLAALGFDVGRDDSALARDQRFAGDDDTRLAAIHRIAAADVSISMATRGGYGLTRLLDRIDWKKIARSVERGTRWVGHSDFTAFQLAALAHAK
;
A
#
# COMPACT_ATOMS: atom_id res chain seq x y z
N MET A 1 15.74 10.66 -13.63
CA MET A 1 16.14 9.27 -13.43
C MET A 1 15.62 8.75 -12.11
N SER A 2 14.68 7.89 -12.18
CA SER A 2 14.01 7.43 -10.98
C SER A 2 14.87 6.53 -10.10
N GLY A 3 15.85 5.84 -10.66
CA GLY A 3 16.65 4.87 -9.93
C GLY A 3 17.51 5.42 -8.82
N SER A 4 17.68 6.75 -8.74
CA SER A 4 18.51 7.36 -7.71
C SER A 4 17.75 7.71 -6.43
N GLY A 5 16.43 7.65 -6.42
CA GLY A 5 15.62 8.01 -5.26
C GLY A 5 15.26 6.81 -4.39
N THR A 6 14.75 7.11 -3.20
CA THR A 6 14.22 6.09 -2.32
C THR A 6 12.97 5.47 -2.92
N PRO A 7 12.93 4.14 -3.11
CA PRO A 7 11.75 3.49 -3.70
C PRO A 7 10.52 3.62 -2.83
N LEU A 8 9.45 4.15 -3.41
CA LEU A 8 8.15 4.30 -2.76
C LEU A 8 7.08 3.77 -3.69
N ARG A 9 6.19 2.93 -3.18
CA ARG A 9 5.08 2.40 -3.97
C ARG A 9 3.76 2.78 -3.32
N LEU A 10 2.86 3.28 -4.15
CA LEU A 10 1.48 3.57 -3.75
C LEU A 10 0.61 2.34 -4.05
N PHE A 11 -0.22 1.96 -3.10
CA PHE A 11 -1.12 0.82 -3.27
C PHE A 11 -2.46 1.12 -2.61
N SER A 12 -3.49 0.40 -3.01
CA SER A 12 -4.85 0.68 -2.56
C SER A 12 -5.45 -0.56 -1.88
N PRO A 13 -5.27 -0.67 -0.55
CA PRO A 13 -5.79 -1.83 0.19
C PRO A 13 -7.25 -1.69 0.62
N SER A 14 -7.83 -0.52 0.51
CA SER A 14 -9.14 -0.22 1.09
C SER A 14 -10.04 0.55 0.13
N GLY A 15 -10.15 1.86 0.30
CA GLY A 15 -11.05 2.69 -0.49
C GLY A 15 -10.57 2.93 -1.91
N VAL A 16 -11.52 3.12 -2.83
CA VAL A 16 -11.22 3.43 -4.21
C VAL A 16 -10.64 4.84 -4.34
N VAL A 17 -9.67 5.01 -5.23
CA VAL A 17 -9.15 6.32 -5.58
C VAL A 17 -10.16 6.94 -6.56
N ALA A 18 -10.93 7.91 -6.08
CA ALA A 18 -12.05 8.47 -6.85
C ALA A 18 -11.58 9.29 -8.05
N GLN A 19 -10.42 9.96 -7.93
CA GLN A 19 -9.91 10.84 -8.97
C GLN A 19 -8.46 10.50 -9.29
N LYS A 20 -8.26 9.95 -10.48
CA LYS A 20 -6.92 9.61 -10.95
C LYS A 20 -5.96 10.79 -10.94
N ALA A 21 -6.48 11.99 -11.25
CA ALA A 21 -5.67 13.20 -11.30
C ALA A 21 -5.02 13.52 -9.94
N LEU A 22 -5.72 13.24 -8.84
CA LEU A 22 -5.17 13.47 -7.51
C LEU A 22 -4.00 12.52 -7.24
N LEU A 23 -4.13 11.27 -7.64
CA LEU A 23 -3.05 10.30 -7.49
C LEU A 23 -1.83 10.71 -8.30
N SER A 24 -2.04 11.13 -9.56
CA SER A 24 -0.95 11.58 -10.43
C SER A 24 -0.25 12.81 -9.85
N ARG A 25 -1.00 13.72 -9.26
CA ARG A 25 -0.42 14.91 -8.62
C ARG A 25 0.42 14.52 -7.40
N ALA A 26 -0.07 13.58 -6.60
CA ALA A 26 0.67 13.08 -5.44
C ALA A 26 1.98 12.42 -5.89
N GLU A 27 1.94 11.63 -6.95
CA GLU A 27 3.14 11.00 -7.49
C GLU A 27 4.18 12.04 -7.90
N LYS A 28 3.75 13.11 -8.57
CA LYS A 28 4.66 14.18 -8.99
C LYS A 28 5.29 14.89 -7.80
N ARG A 29 4.50 15.16 -6.77
CA ARG A 29 5.01 15.83 -5.56
C ARG A 29 6.02 14.96 -4.82
N LEU A 30 5.73 13.67 -4.69
CA LEU A 30 6.65 12.75 -4.03
C LEU A 30 7.94 12.61 -4.84
N ALA A 31 7.84 12.54 -6.16
CA ALA A 31 9.03 12.50 -7.02
C ALA A 31 9.87 13.75 -6.88
N ALA A 32 9.23 14.92 -6.78
CA ALA A 32 9.93 16.18 -6.58
C ALA A 32 10.67 16.23 -5.24
N LEU A 33 10.20 15.47 -4.24
CA LEU A 33 10.86 15.37 -2.94
C LEU A 33 12.00 14.36 -2.93
N GLY A 34 12.28 13.69 -4.04
CA GLY A 34 13.40 12.78 -4.16
C GLY A 34 13.06 11.30 -4.09
N PHE A 35 11.78 10.94 -4.04
CA PHE A 35 11.39 9.53 -4.03
C PHE A 35 11.31 8.96 -5.45
N ASP A 36 11.63 7.68 -5.57
CA ASP A 36 11.40 6.91 -6.79
C ASP A 36 9.99 6.32 -6.67
N VAL A 37 9.00 7.02 -7.23
CA VAL A 37 7.58 6.72 -7.00
C VAL A 37 7.02 5.83 -8.09
N GLY A 38 6.31 4.79 -7.68
CA GLY A 38 5.52 3.97 -8.57
C GLY A 38 4.19 3.64 -7.91
N ARG A 39 3.27 3.07 -8.68
CA ARG A 39 1.99 2.60 -8.15
C ARG A 39 1.83 1.11 -8.38
N ASP A 40 1.16 0.44 -7.44
CA ASP A 40 0.78 -0.94 -7.63
C ASP A 40 -0.21 -1.07 -8.78
N ASP A 41 -0.22 -2.22 -9.44
CA ASP A 41 -1.04 -2.46 -10.62
C ASP A 41 -2.53 -2.24 -10.37
N SER A 42 -3.01 -2.48 -9.18
CA SER A 42 -4.42 -2.31 -8.83
C SER A 42 -4.71 -1.02 -8.06
N ALA A 43 -3.79 -0.05 -8.05
CA ALA A 43 -3.98 1.18 -7.29
C ALA A 43 -5.24 1.95 -7.68
N LEU A 44 -5.67 1.86 -8.94
CA LEU A 44 -6.88 2.51 -9.45
C LEU A 44 -8.04 1.55 -9.66
N ALA A 45 -7.94 0.31 -9.19
CA ALA A 45 -9.03 -0.66 -9.33
C ALA A 45 -10.26 -0.20 -8.54
N ARG A 46 -11.42 -0.64 -8.98
CA ARG A 46 -12.68 -0.19 -8.40
C ARG A 46 -13.70 -1.32 -8.34
N ASP A 47 -14.29 -1.50 -7.17
CA ASP A 47 -15.44 -2.36 -6.94
C ASP A 47 -16.32 -1.64 -5.92
N GLN A 48 -17.35 -0.93 -6.40
CA GLN A 48 -18.14 -0.02 -5.59
C GLN A 48 -17.25 1.03 -4.93
N ARG A 49 -17.19 1.11 -3.60
CA ARG A 49 -16.35 2.08 -2.88
C ARG A 49 -14.95 1.56 -2.57
N PHE A 50 -14.66 0.30 -2.96
CA PHE A 50 -13.38 -0.31 -2.67
C PHE A 50 -12.47 -0.27 -3.89
N ALA A 51 -11.18 -0.38 -3.66
CA ALA A 51 -10.16 -0.45 -4.70
C ALA A 51 -10.03 -1.89 -5.21
N GLY A 52 -11.10 -2.40 -5.81
CA GLY A 52 -11.20 -3.77 -6.25
C GLY A 52 -11.86 -4.66 -5.20
N ASP A 53 -12.08 -5.93 -5.55
CA ASP A 53 -12.64 -6.89 -4.61
C ASP A 53 -11.61 -7.29 -3.55
N ASP A 54 -12.02 -8.15 -2.62
CA ASP A 54 -11.15 -8.58 -1.53
C ASP A 54 -9.87 -9.23 -2.05
N ASP A 55 -9.98 -10.09 -3.06
CA ASP A 55 -8.82 -10.78 -3.63
C ASP A 55 -7.86 -9.80 -4.31
N THR A 56 -8.39 -8.81 -5.03
CA THR A 56 -7.57 -7.79 -5.70
C THR A 56 -6.79 -6.99 -4.68
N ARG A 57 -7.45 -6.55 -3.61
CA ARG A 57 -6.80 -5.74 -2.57
C ARG A 57 -5.79 -6.56 -1.77
N LEU A 58 -6.13 -7.82 -1.48
CA LEU A 58 -5.21 -8.73 -0.79
C LEU A 58 -3.96 -8.97 -1.64
N ALA A 59 -4.13 -9.20 -2.93
CA ALA A 59 -3.01 -9.41 -3.85
C ALA A 59 -2.10 -8.17 -3.90
N ALA A 60 -2.67 -6.97 -3.85
CA ALA A 60 -1.89 -5.73 -3.81
C ALA A 60 -0.98 -5.68 -2.57
N ILE A 61 -1.51 -6.02 -1.41
CA ILE A 61 -0.74 -6.07 -0.17
C ILE A 61 0.42 -7.05 -0.31
N HIS A 62 0.15 -8.25 -0.83
CA HIS A 62 1.19 -9.28 -0.97
C HIS A 62 2.24 -8.91 -2.01
N ARG A 63 1.86 -8.24 -3.12
CA ARG A 63 2.83 -7.78 -4.12
C ARG A 63 3.78 -6.76 -3.51
N ILE A 64 3.25 -5.82 -2.76
CA ILE A 64 4.07 -4.79 -2.09
C ILE A 64 5.00 -5.44 -1.07
N ALA A 65 4.51 -6.41 -0.31
CA ALA A 65 5.34 -7.11 0.67
C ALA A 65 6.51 -7.84 0.01
N ALA A 66 6.31 -8.36 -1.20
CA ALA A 66 7.36 -9.07 -1.94
C ALA A 66 8.28 -8.12 -2.70
N ALA A 67 7.88 -6.88 -2.94
CA ALA A 67 8.68 -5.91 -3.66
C ALA A 67 9.80 -5.36 -2.76
N ASP A 68 10.91 -5.00 -3.39
CA ASP A 68 12.03 -4.39 -2.68
C ASP A 68 11.84 -2.88 -2.65
N VAL A 69 10.94 -2.42 -1.78
CA VAL A 69 10.63 -0.99 -1.65
C VAL A 69 10.90 -0.54 -0.22
N SER A 70 11.33 0.71 -0.09
CA SER A 70 11.60 1.29 1.22
C SER A 70 10.34 1.79 1.90
N ILE A 71 9.40 2.31 1.12
CA ILE A 71 8.15 2.85 1.65
C ILE A 71 6.99 2.32 0.82
N SER A 72 6.01 1.75 1.49
CA SER A 72 4.73 1.38 0.89
C SER A 72 3.66 2.28 1.50
N MET A 73 2.99 3.06 0.66
CA MET A 73 2.04 4.06 1.12
C MET A 73 0.64 3.74 0.59
N ALA A 74 -0.30 3.59 1.50
CA ALA A 74 -1.70 3.40 1.13
C ALA A 74 -2.25 4.69 0.51
N THR A 75 -2.97 4.57 -0.61
CA THR A 75 -3.52 5.73 -1.32
C THR A 75 -4.57 6.44 -0.49
N ARG A 76 -5.36 5.69 0.26
CA ARG A 76 -6.35 6.24 1.19
C ARG A 76 -6.80 5.16 2.15
N GLY A 77 -7.48 5.58 3.21
CA GLY A 77 -8.17 4.69 4.12
C GLY A 77 -9.55 4.31 3.58
N GLY A 78 -10.50 4.21 4.44
CA GLY A 78 -11.86 3.79 4.13
C GLY A 78 -12.17 2.49 4.83
N TYR A 79 -13.15 1.78 4.33
CA TYR A 79 -13.54 0.50 4.91
C TYR A 79 -13.02 -0.66 4.06
N GLY A 80 -13.03 -1.85 4.61
CA GLY A 80 -12.74 -3.05 3.85
C GLY A 80 -11.45 -3.75 4.23
N LEU A 81 -10.49 -3.04 4.83
CA LEU A 81 -9.22 -3.67 5.20
C LEU A 81 -9.39 -4.69 6.32
N THR A 82 -10.26 -4.41 7.28
CA THR A 82 -10.52 -5.31 8.40
C THR A 82 -10.94 -6.71 7.92
N ARG A 83 -11.68 -6.79 6.81
CA ARG A 83 -12.10 -8.06 6.22
C ARG A 83 -10.94 -8.91 5.74
N LEU A 84 -9.81 -8.28 5.46
CA LEU A 84 -8.64 -8.95 4.89
C LEU A 84 -7.66 -9.44 5.95
N LEU A 85 -7.76 -8.95 7.18
CA LEU A 85 -6.73 -9.18 8.20
C LEU A 85 -6.43 -10.66 8.42
N ASP A 86 -7.46 -11.52 8.41
CA ASP A 86 -7.28 -12.95 8.62
C ASP A 86 -6.67 -13.67 7.42
N ARG A 87 -6.69 -13.03 6.25
CA ARG A 87 -6.20 -13.62 5.00
C ARG A 87 -4.81 -13.16 4.62
N ILE A 88 -4.28 -12.15 5.31
CA ILE A 88 -2.95 -11.61 5.01
C ILE A 88 -1.90 -12.61 5.47
N ASP A 89 -0.91 -12.84 4.60
CA ASP A 89 0.26 -13.65 4.95
C ASP A 89 1.22 -12.79 5.75
N TRP A 90 1.07 -12.81 7.07
CA TRP A 90 1.85 -11.98 7.97
C TRP A 90 3.34 -12.30 7.97
N LYS A 91 3.72 -13.51 7.54
CA LYS A 91 5.13 -13.85 7.39
C LYS A 91 5.78 -13.01 6.29
N LYS A 92 5.04 -12.78 5.19
CA LYS A 92 5.52 -11.91 4.11
C LYS A 92 5.66 -10.46 4.59
N ILE A 93 4.70 -10.00 5.38
CA ILE A 93 4.76 -8.65 5.96
C ILE A 93 5.97 -8.53 6.88
N ALA A 94 6.18 -9.51 7.75
CA ALA A 94 7.31 -9.50 8.67
C ALA A 94 8.65 -9.45 7.92
N ARG A 95 8.77 -10.23 6.84
CA ARG A 95 10.00 -10.20 6.02
C ARG A 95 10.21 -8.82 5.40
N SER A 96 9.15 -8.17 4.93
CA SER A 96 9.27 -6.83 4.36
C SER A 96 9.76 -5.82 5.41
N VAL A 97 9.23 -5.92 6.63
CA VAL A 97 9.65 -5.06 7.74
C VAL A 97 11.13 -5.30 8.07
N GLU A 98 11.55 -6.56 8.10
CA GLU A 98 12.94 -6.90 8.36
C GLU A 98 13.88 -6.32 7.30
N ARG A 99 13.44 -6.27 6.04
CA ARG A 99 14.21 -5.63 4.96
C ARG A 99 14.24 -4.11 5.06
N GLY A 100 13.43 -3.53 5.94
CA GLY A 100 13.36 -2.09 6.11
C GLY A 100 12.19 -1.41 5.43
N THR A 101 11.25 -2.15 4.85
CA THR A 101 10.05 -1.57 4.26
C THR A 101 9.18 -0.96 5.35
N ARG A 102 8.77 0.29 5.15
CA ARG A 102 7.87 0.98 6.07
C ARG A 102 6.48 1.05 5.45
N TRP A 103 5.49 0.61 6.21
CA TRP A 103 4.10 0.57 5.79
C TRP A 103 3.38 1.81 6.33
N VAL A 104 2.98 2.70 5.45
CA VAL A 104 2.47 4.04 5.79
C VAL A 104 1.04 4.19 5.32
N GLY A 105 0.20 4.73 6.19
CA GLY A 105 -1.19 5.02 5.89
C GLY A 105 -1.89 5.49 7.14
N HIS A 106 -3.19 5.78 7.01
CA HIS A 106 -3.98 6.24 8.14
C HIS A 106 -5.42 5.74 7.99
N SER A 107 -6.31 6.16 8.90
CA SER A 107 -7.70 5.71 8.95
C SER A 107 -7.74 4.20 9.18
N ASP A 108 -8.47 3.41 8.38
CA ASP A 108 -8.58 1.97 8.61
C ASP A 108 -7.24 1.23 8.44
N PHE A 109 -6.26 1.86 7.79
CA PHE A 109 -4.93 1.25 7.67
C PHE A 109 -4.26 1.08 9.05
N THR A 110 -4.72 1.80 10.05
CA THR A 110 -4.26 1.61 11.43
C THR A 110 -4.50 0.17 11.88
N ALA A 111 -5.61 -0.45 11.47
CA ALA A 111 -5.88 -1.85 11.80
C ALA A 111 -4.81 -2.78 11.23
N PHE A 112 -4.35 -2.52 9.99
CA PHE A 112 -3.24 -3.25 9.39
C PHE A 112 -1.96 -3.07 10.22
N GLN A 113 -1.64 -1.82 10.56
CA GLN A 113 -0.41 -1.51 11.29
C GLN A 113 -0.38 -2.17 12.65
N LEU A 114 -1.49 -2.16 13.39
CA LEU A 114 -1.57 -2.80 14.70
C LEU A 114 -1.46 -4.32 14.58
N ALA A 115 -2.12 -4.92 13.58
CA ALA A 115 -2.03 -6.35 13.35
C ALA A 115 -0.62 -6.75 12.95
N ALA A 116 0.04 -5.96 12.10
CA ALA A 116 1.42 -6.21 11.70
C ALA A 116 2.35 -6.18 12.91
N LEU A 117 2.16 -5.21 13.80
CA LEU A 117 2.96 -5.12 15.03
C LEU A 117 2.79 -6.39 15.88
N ALA A 118 1.58 -6.90 15.99
CA ALA A 118 1.30 -8.10 16.78
C ALA A 118 1.90 -9.36 16.16
N HIS A 119 1.89 -9.47 14.83
CA HIS A 119 2.32 -10.67 14.12
C HIS A 119 3.80 -10.67 13.72
N ALA A 120 4.40 -9.50 13.55
CA ALA A 120 5.75 -9.38 13.01
C ALA A 120 6.85 -9.38 14.09
N LYS A 121 6.48 -9.51 15.31
CA LYS A 121 7.46 -9.54 16.41
C LYS A 121 8.23 -10.84 16.47
#